data_17a34752d61c579acda8e694c0df2356
#
_entry.id   17a34752d61c579acda8e694c0df2356
#
_cell.length_a   1.000
_cell.length_b   1.000
_cell.length_c   1.000
_cell.angle_alpha   90.00
_cell.angle_beta   90.00
_cell.angle_gamma   90.00
#
_symmetry.space_group_name_H-M   'P 1'
#
loop_
_entity.id
_entity.type
_entity.pdbx_description
1 polymer ?
#
loop_
_entity_poly.entity_id
_entity_poly.type
_entity_poly.pdbx_seq_one_letter_code
_entity_poly.pdbx_strand_id
1 'polypeptide(L)'
;MRDFAAERNILEIQDGMTGDTHEVYYRMPGNEERAAYQNGAFERRGQKIRSRIFENRLKFGARIITGFAKGTLGIDGRMISADPGDPDYRQDWKELMVRHAGDIVASVAASVFEATGSAREVETENPLGE
;
A
#
# COMPACT_ATOMS: atom_id res chain seq x y z
N MET A 1 -18.44 6.33 -2.40
CA MET A 1 -18.93 4.99 -2.76
C MET A 1 -17.76 4.11 -3.09
N ARG A 2 -17.78 2.88 -2.60
CA ARG A 2 -16.73 1.94 -2.93
C ARG A 2 -17.20 1.07 -4.09
N ASP A 3 -16.44 1.08 -5.17
CA ASP A 3 -16.82 0.36 -6.38
C ASP A 3 -15.89 -0.83 -6.56
N PHE A 4 -16.42 -2.03 -6.36
CA PHE A 4 -15.61 -3.24 -6.46
C PHE A 4 -15.34 -3.64 -7.91
N ALA A 5 -16.06 -3.06 -8.84
CA ALA A 5 -15.84 -3.35 -10.26
C ALA A 5 -14.79 -2.46 -10.89
N ALA A 6 -14.28 -1.51 -10.15
CA ALA A 6 -13.25 -0.60 -10.67
C ALA A 6 -12.00 -1.40 -11.02
N GLU A 7 -11.42 -1.11 -12.17
CA GLU A 7 -10.23 -1.81 -12.61
C GLU A 7 -9.04 -1.47 -11.73
N ARG A 8 -9.03 -0.27 -11.19
CA ARG A 8 -7.97 0.13 -10.27
C ARG A 8 -8.45 1.26 -9.40
N ASN A 9 -7.90 1.28 -8.20
CA ASN A 9 -8.09 2.38 -7.29
C ASN A 9 -6.81 3.20 -7.26
N ILE A 10 -6.93 4.50 -7.05
CA ILE A 10 -5.79 5.40 -7.08
C ILE A 10 -5.62 6.00 -5.70
N LEU A 11 -4.40 5.93 -5.18
CA LEU A 11 -4.05 6.53 -3.92
C LEU A 11 -2.95 7.56 -4.17
N GLU A 12 -3.14 8.78 -3.68
CA GLU A 12 -2.13 9.80 -3.77
C GLU A 12 -1.29 9.77 -2.51
N ILE A 13 0.02 9.68 -2.68
CA ILE A 13 0.96 9.62 -1.55
C ILE A 13 1.96 10.75 -1.70
N GLN A 14 2.13 11.52 -0.63
CA GLN A 14 3.13 12.55 -0.60
C GLN A 14 4.48 11.93 -0.24
N ASP A 15 5.49 12.18 -1.08
CA ASP A 15 6.81 11.63 -0.89
C ASP A 15 7.57 12.54 0.07
N GLY A 16 7.92 12.02 1.25
CA GLY A 16 8.63 12.80 2.25
C GLY A 16 10.04 13.17 1.84
N MET A 17 10.61 12.46 0.87
CA MET A 17 11.98 12.73 0.43
C MET A 17 12.05 13.81 -0.63
N THR A 18 11.09 13.83 -1.54
CA THR A 18 11.14 14.77 -2.66
C THR A 18 10.09 15.86 -2.57
N GLY A 19 9.07 15.67 -1.74
CA GLY A 19 7.97 16.63 -1.64
C GLY A 19 6.92 16.45 -2.71
N ASP A 20 7.12 15.54 -3.64
CA ASP A 20 6.18 15.31 -4.73
C ASP A 20 4.99 14.48 -4.26
N THR A 21 3.90 14.56 -5.00
CA THR A 21 2.74 13.70 -4.79
C THR A 21 2.73 12.65 -5.89
N HIS A 22 2.64 11.38 -5.50
CA HIS A 22 2.67 10.27 -6.43
C HIS A 22 1.33 9.56 -6.43
N GLU A 23 0.91 9.08 -7.60
CA GLU A 23 -0.28 8.24 -7.73
C GLU A 23 0.14 6.79 -7.79
N VAL A 24 -0.40 5.99 -6.89
CA VAL A 24 -0.14 4.55 -6.86
C VAL A 24 -1.47 3.84 -7.05
N TYR A 25 -1.47 2.82 -7.90
CA TYR A 25 -2.68 2.08 -8.23
C TYR A 25 -2.72 0.80 -7.40
N TYR A 26 -3.89 0.46 -6.89
CA TYR A 26 -4.00 -0.71 -6.04
C TYR A 26 -5.35 -1.38 -6.22
N ARG A 27 -5.41 -2.65 -5.81
CA ARG A 27 -6.67 -3.37 -5.74
C ARG A 27 -7.14 -3.45 -4.30
N MET A 28 -8.44 -3.57 -4.11
CA MET A 28 -8.98 -3.71 -2.76
C MET A 28 -8.67 -5.10 -2.23
N PRO A 29 -8.20 -5.20 -0.99
CA PRO A 29 -7.97 -6.52 -0.39
C PRO A 29 -9.28 -7.16 0.02
N GLY A 30 -9.30 -8.50 0.03
CA GLY A 30 -10.45 -9.24 0.53
C GLY A 30 -10.38 -9.42 2.03
N ASN A 31 -11.43 -10.05 2.58
CA ASN A 31 -11.52 -10.22 4.03
C ASN A 31 -10.44 -11.12 4.59
N GLU A 32 -10.08 -12.18 3.87
CA GLU A 32 -9.01 -13.07 4.33
C GLU A 32 -7.68 -12.34 4.36
N GLU A 33 -7.45 -11.51 3.37
CA GLU A 33 -6.23 -10.74 3.29
C GLU A 33 -6.15 -9.72 4.43
N ARG A 34 -7.28 -9.10 4.76
CA ARG A 34 -7.32 -8.15 5.87
C ARG A 34 -7.05 -8.82 7.20
N ALA A 35 -7.61 -10.02 7.39
CA ALA A 35 -7.37 -10.78 8.61
C ALA A 35 -5.91 -11.18 8.72
N ALA A 36 -5.33 -11.63 7.62
CA ALA A 36 -3.91 -12.01 7.61
C ALA A 36 -3.02 -10.80 7.91
N TYR A 37 -3.40 -9.64 7.40
CA TYR A 37 -2.66 -8.42 7.69
C TYR A 37 -2.64 -8.12 9.19
N GLN A 38 -3.82 -8.19 9.83
CA GLN A 38 -3.90 -7.92 11.26
C GLN A 38 -3.10 -8.93 12.07
N ASN A 39 -3.14 -10.19 11.67
CA ASN A 39 -2.42 -11.23 12.40
C ASN A 39 -0.91 -11.16 12.20
N GLY A 40 -0.46 -10.54 11.14
CA GLY A 40 0.96 -10.48 10.83
C GLY A 40 1.71 -9.33 11.48
N ALA A 41 1.01 -8.42 12.16
CA ALA A 41 1.65 -7.23 12.69
C ALA A 41 2.60 -7.52 13.86
N PHE A 42 2.39 -8.63 14.56
CA PHE A 42 3.20 -9.00 15.69
C PHE A 42 3.56 -10.46 15.63
N GLU A 43 4.73 -10.78 16.12
CA GLU A 43 5.22 -12.15 16.16
C GLU A 43 5.53 -12.51 17.61
N ARG A 44 5.05 -13.67 18.04
CA ARG A 44 5.36 -14.15 19.39
C ARG A 44 6.53 -15.12 19.32
N ARG A 45 7.54 -14.84 20.12
CA ARG A 45 8.68 -15.74 20.27
C ARG A 45 8.85 -16.02 21.74
N GLY A 46 8.40 -17.20 22.18
CA GLY A 46 8.39 -17.55 23.58
C GLY A 46 7.49 -16.61 24.32
N GLN A 47 8.03 -15.89 25.31
CA GLN A 47 7.25 -14.94 26.09
C GLN A 47 7.37 -13.52 25.57
N LYS A 48 8.12 -13.31 24.50
CA LYS A 48 8.31 -11.98 23.95
C LYS A 48 7.42 -11.78 22.73
N ILE A 49 6.96 -10.55 22.57
CA ILE A 49 6.20 -10.16 21.41
C ILE A 49 7.06 -9.20 20.60
N ARG A 50 7.24 -9.50 19.32
CA ARG A 50 8.06 -8.71 18.43
C ARG A 50 7.18 -8.01 17.42
N SER A 51 7.40 -6.72 17.25
CA SER A 51 6.67 -5.96 16.24
C SER A 51 7.21 -6.25 14.86
N ARG A 52 6.31 -6.51 13.92
CA ARG A 52 6.65 -6.71 12.51
C ARG A 52 5.84 -5.78 11.63
N ILE A 53 5.49 -4.63 12.17
CA ILE A 53 4.56 -3.73 11.49
C ILE A 53 5.09 -3.29 10.14
N PHE A 54 6.36 -2.88 10.07
CA PHE A 54 6.89 -2.39 8.80
C PHE A 54 7.02 -3.51 7.77
N GLU A 55 7.56 -4.65 8.19
CA GLU A 55 7.70 -5.80 7.29
C GLU A 55 6.33 -6.27 6.78
N ASN A 56 5.35 -6.24 7.66
CA ASN A 56 3.99 -6.62 7.31
C ASN A 56 3.40 -5.66 6.28
N ARG A 57 3.64 -4.36 6.46
CA ARG A 57 3.19 -3.35 5.50
C ARG A 57 3.83 -3.55 4.15
N LEU A 58 5.13 -3.85 4.11
CA LEU A 58 5.81 -4.11 2.85
C LEU A 58 5.20 -5.31 2.13
N LYS A 59 4.99 -6.39 2.88
CA LYS A 59 4.46 -7.61 2.31
C LYS A 59 3.08 -7.41 1.71
N PHE A 60 2.18 -6.81 2.47
CA PHE A 60 0.80 -6.67 2.03
C PHE A 60 0.62 -5.51 1.06
N GLY A 61 1.42 -4.45 1.20
CA GLY A 61 1.41 -3.38 0.22
C GLY A 61 1.83 -3.89 -1.15
N ALA A 62 2.87 -4.72 -1.19
CA ALA A 62 3.32 -5.28 -2.45
C ALA A 62 2.25 -6.14 -3.11
N ARG A 63 1.42 -6.82 -2.32
CA ARG A 63 0.37 -7.66 -2.88
C ARG A 63 -0.73 -6.88 -3.56
N ILE A 64 -1.09 -5.73 -2.99
CA ILE A 64 -2.25 -4.99 -3.50
C ILE A 64 -1.88 -3.92 -4.52
N ILE A 65 -0.61 -3.50 -4.60
CA ILE A 65 -0.20 -2.49 -5.56
C ILE A 65 -0.20 -3.09 -6.95
N THR A 66 -0.94 -2.46 -7.87
CA THR A 66 -1.03 -2.94 -9.24
C THR A 66 -0.24 -2.09 -10.22
N GLY A 67 0.26 -0.93 -9.79
CA GLY A 67 1.04 -0.07 -10.65
C GLY A 67 1.19 1.32 -10.05
N PHE A 68 1.70 2.24 -10.85
CA PHE A 68 1.88 3.62 -10.44
C PHE A 68 1.89 4.52 -11.68
N ALA A 69 1.63 5.80 -11.46
CA ALA A 69 1.64 6.76 -12.56
C ALA A 69 3.07 6.97 -13.05
N LYS A 70 3.19 7.21 -14.35
CA LYS A 70 4.50 7.46 -14.94
C LYS A 70 5.14 8.67 -14.28
N GLY A 71 6.43 8.57 -14.00
CA GLY A 71 7.15 9.63 -13.29
C GLY A 71 7.25 9.40 -11.79
N THR A 72 6.60 8.36 -11.27
CA THR A 72 6.66 8.07 -9.84
C THR A 72 8.03 7.50 -9.45
N LEU A 73 8.56 6.60 -10.24
CA LEU A 73 9.83 5.93 -9.95
C LEU A 73 10.77 6.02 -11.12
N GLY A 74 12.05 6.02 -10.82
CA GLY A 74 13.09 6.04 -11.84
C GLY A 74 14.36 5.39 -11.34
N ILE A 75 15.26 5.05 -12.28
CA ILE A 75 16.55 4.49 -12.00
C ILE A 75 17.56 5.22 -12.85
N ASP A 76 18.60 5.77 -12.22
CA ASP A 76 19.68 6.49 -12.91
C ASP A 76 19.12 7.61 -13.79
N GLY A 77 18.13 8.33 -13.27
CA GLY A 77 17.55 9.46 -13.98
C GLY A 77 16.55 9.10 -15.06
N ARG A 78 16.24 7.81 -15.22
CA ARG A 78 15.29 7.36 -16.24
C ARG A 78 14.05 6.81 -15.57
N MET A 79 12.88 7.27 -16.07
CA MET A 79 11.61 6.77 -15.55
C MET A 79 11.43 5.30 -15.86
N ILE A 80 10.79 4.58 -14.93
CA ILE A 80 10.36 3.22 -15.22
C ILE A 80 8.83 3.18 -15.17
N SER A 81 8.25 2.19 -15.80
CA SER A 81 6.81 2.03 -15.87
C SER A 81 6.37 0.65 -15.45
N ALA A 82 5.20 0.58 -14.85
CA ALA A 82 4.56 -0.68 -14.50
C ALA A 82 3.58 -1.13 -15.58
N ASP A 83 3.42 -0.36 -16.64
CA ASP A 83 2.47 -0.65 -17.71
C ASP A 83 3.19 -1.42 -18.83
N PRO A 84 2.77 -2.67 -19.09
CA PRO A 84 3.43 -3.47 -20.13
C PRO A 84 3.37 -2.83 -21.53
N GLY A 85 2.44 -1.92 -21.78
CA GLY A 85 2.36 -1.23 -23.05
C GLY A 85 3.28 -0.04 -23.17
N ASP A 86 4.00 0.31 -22.13
CA ASP A 86 4.85 1.52 -22.11
C ASP A 86 6.28 1.13 -22.49
N PRO A 87 6.98 1.93 -23.31
CA PRO A 87 8.37 1.64 -23.66
C PRO A 87 9.31 1.56 -22.46
N ASP A 88 8.97 2.23 -21.37
CA ASP A 88 9.80 2.24 -20.16
C ASP A 88 9.41 1.13 -19.18
N TYR A 89 8.60 0.19 -19.59
CA TYR A 89 8.15 -0.91 -18.74
C TYR A 89 9.31 -1.76 -18.24
N ARG A 90 9.28 -2.08 -16.94
CA ARG A 90 10.21 -3.01 -16.33
C ARG A 90 9.41 -4.16 -15.71
N GLN A 91 9.71 -5.37 -16.12
CA GLN A 91 9.01 -6.53 -15.61
C GLN A 91 9.21 -6.70 -14.10
N ASP A 92 10.34 -6.23 -13.59
CA ASP A 92 10.68 -6.33 -12.17
C ASP A 92 10.31 -5.06 -11.38
N TRP A 93 9.35 -4.28 -11.89
CA TRP A 93 9.02 -2.98 -11.27
C TRP A 93 8.57 -3.12 -9.81
N LYS A 94 7.83 -4.18 -9.49
CA LYS A 94 7.32 -4.34 -8.13
C LYS A 94 8.46 -4.66 -7.17
N GLU A 95 9.36 -5.52 -7.57
CA GLU A 95 10.51 -5.84 -6.76
C GLU A 95 11.38 -4.61 -6.51
N LEU A 96 11.58 -3.81 -7.55
CA LEU A 96 12.33 -2.57 -7.42
C LEU A 96 11.63 -1.59 -6.51
N MET A 97 10.30 -1.50 -6.60
CA MET A 97 9.53 -0.60 -5.78
C MET A 97 9.64 -0.97 -4.30
N VAL A 98 9.53 -2.26 -3.99
CA VAL A 98 9.65 -2.72 -2.61
C VAL A 98 11.06 -2.44 -2.08
N ARG A 99 12.07 -2.67 -2.89
CA ARG A 99 13.46 -2.53 -2.45
C ARG A 99 13.87 -1.08 -2.27
N HIS A 100 13.45 -0.20 -3.18
CA HIS A 100 13.96 1.17 -3.20
C HIS A 100 12.95 2.22 -2.79
N ALA A 101 11.67 1.88 -2.79
CA ALA A 101 10.60 2.79 -2.40
C ALA A 101 9.69 2.12 -1.37
N GLY A 102 10.29 1.41 -0.42
CA GLY A 102 9.54 0.68 0.59
C GLY A 102 8.67 1.58 1.45
N ASP A 103 9.07 2.83 1.65
CA ASP A 103 8.27 3.79 2.37
C ASP A 103 6.94 4.05 1.67
N ILE A 104 6.95 4.13 0.34
CA ILE A 104 5.73 4.32 -0.42
C ILE A 104 4.85 3.06 -0.32
N VAL A 105 5.46 1.88 -0.47
CA VAL A 105 4.73 0.61 -0.37
C VAL A 105 4.08 0.48 1.01
N ALA A 106 4.83 0.79 2.06
CA ALA A 106 4.30 0.72 3.41
C ALA A 106 3.17 1.72 3.63
N SER A 107 3.25 2.91 3.03
CA SER A 107 2.21 3.91 3.14
C SER A 107 0.92 3.45 2.46
N VAL A 108 1.03 2.76 1.34
CA VAL A 108 -0.15 2.22 0.68
C VAL A 108 -0.84 1.20 1.60
N ALA A 109 -0.07 0.29 2.17
CA ALA A 109 -0.64 -0.70 3.07
C ALA A 109 -1.31 -0.05 4.27
N ALA A 110 -0.65 0.92 4.89
CA ALA A 110 -1.22 1.61 6.04
C ALA A 110 -2.52 2.30 5.67
N SER A 111 -2.57 2.95 4.52
CA SER A 111 -3.77 3.67 4.09
C SER A 111 -4.93 2.72 3.81
N VAL A 112 -4.66 1.59 3.18
CA VAL A 112 -5.72 0.69 2.75
C VAL A 112 -6.17 -0.23 3.87
N PHE A 113 -5.22 -0.78 4.65
CA PHE A 113 -5.56 -1.76 5.67
C PHE A 113 -5.86 -1.14 7.03
N GLU A 114 -5.24 0.00 7.35
CA GLU A 114 -5.33 0.56 8.70
C GLU A 114 -6.28 1.75 8.79
N ALA A 115 -6.19 2.67 7.85
CA ALA A 115 -7.00 3.87 7.92
C ALA A 115 -8.49 3.58 7.77
N THR A 116 -8.85 2.60 6.97
CA THR A 116 -10.24 2.25 6.78
C THR A 116 -10.89 1.81 8.08
N GLY A 117 -10.14 1.03 8.86
CA GLY A 117 -10.64 0.59 10.15
C GLY A 117 -10.82 1.75 11.11
N SER A 118 -9.87 2.66 11.14
CA SER A 118 -9.96 3.82 12.01
C SER A 118 -11.14 4.69 11.67
N ALA A 119 -11.36 4.92 10.39
CA ALA A 119 -12.48 5.76 9.97
C ALA A 119 -13.79 5.16 10.42
N ARG A 120 -13.89 3.84 10.34
CA ARG A 120 -15.10 3.17 10.73
C ARG A 120 -15.38 3.32 12.22
N GLU A 121 -14.34 3.26 13.01
CA GLU A 121 -14.50 3.43 14.43
C GLU A 121 -15.04 4.78 14.80
N VAL A 122 -14.51 5.79 14.17
CA VAL A 122 -14.97 7.13 14.45
C VAL A 122 -16.44 7.27 14.15
N GLU A 123 -16.86 6.75 13.04
CA GLU A 123 -18.26 6.83 12.67
C GLU A 123 -19.14 6.09 13.64
N THR A 124 -18.66 4.97 14.12
CA THR A 124 -19.44 4.17 15.03
C THR A 124 -19.68 4.88 16.34
N GLU A 125 -18.71 5.57 16.81
CA GLU A 125 -18.84 6.28 18.03
C GLU A 125 -19.88 7.31 18.00
N ASN A 126 -20.20 7.70 16.86
CA ASN A 126 -21.11 8.71 16.77
C ASN A 126 -22.48 8.26 16.88
N PRO A 127 -22.98 7.50 17.28
CA PRO A 127 -24.15 7.33 17.48
C PRO A 127 -24.95 7.30 18.37
N LEU A 128 -24.61 7.22 18.28
CA LEU A 128 -25.18 7.21 18.74
C LEU A 128 -25.37 7.81 19.43
N GLY A 129 -25.22 7.99 19.41
CA GLY A 129 -25.34 8.33 19.89
C GLY A 129 -25.62 8.79 20.27
N GLU A 130 -25.69 8.82 20.30
CA GLU A 130 -25.97 9.01 20.43
C GLU A 130 -26.29 9.47 20.52
#